data_96a3936d2f9f14eb3c9db89c9ef68e98
#
_entry.id   96a3936d2f9f14eb3c9db89c9ef68e98
#
_cell.length_a   1.000
_cell.length_b   1.000
_cell.length_c   1.000
_cell.angle_alpha   90.00
_cell.angle_beta   90.00
_cell.angle_gamma   90.00
#
_symmetry.space_group_name_H-M   'P 1'
#
loop_
_entity.id
_entity.type
_entity.pdbx_description
1 polymer ?
#
loop_
_entity_poly.entity_id
_entity_poly.type
_entity_poly.pdbx_seq_one_letter_code
_entity_poly.pdbx_strand_id
1 'polypeptide(L)'
;IGAAHHGKHPKFRPIKIDLFDIEKTTELIVKERPVAIINCTVLLTWHLIRKLPEDLYAKISSAALGAWLPCQLTLGMNLAQAIKNSGLSPYYINTSLSCLTNPVMGKIGLAPTIGIGNVDLVAPAVITYIAQQTGRPRSSIEIFLVCHHQHWVYPREAGYKPGAPFFLKILIDGEVVTDQFDTKKVLYDAVKLYPPGIAFTTVSASSTLKNLKAMVLDQGLRTHSPGPNGLPGGYPVRLSAEGAEVVLPPEISLDEAIQMNEASGRLDGIEEIKDDGTVVFAEYTYEIMKETLGFECKSFKPEEAKDLAFEQMACFKKLATKYIH
;
A
#
# COMPACT_ATOMS: atom_id res chain seq x y z
N ILE A 1 -14.04 -17.31 -9.00
CA ILE A 1 -13.93 -16.88 -7.60
C ILE A 1 -15.34 -16.88 -7.05
N GLY A 2 -15.82 -18.06 -6.67
CA GLY A 2 -17.13 -18.21 -6.09
C GLY A 2 -17.13 -17.79 -4.64
N ALA A 3 -17.45 -16.55 -4.36
CA ALA A 3 -17.94 -16.19 -3.06
C ALA A 3 -19.33 -16.85 -2.95
N ALA A 4 -19.38 -18.06 -2.39
CA ALA A 4 -20.62 -18.69 -1.99
C ALA A 4 -21.19 -17.87 -0.83
N HIS A 5 -21.97 -16.85 -1.15
CA HIS A 5 -22.66 -16.03 -0.18
C HIS A 5 -24.08 -16.55 -0.03
N HIS A 6 -24.31 -17.41 0.95
CA HIS A 6 -25.64 -17.74 1.47
C HIS A 6 -26.70 -18.02 0.38
N GLY A 7 -26.33 -18.74 -0.68
CA GLY A 7 -27.25 -19.10 -1.76
C GLY A 7 -27.63 -17.97 -2.72
N LYS A 8 -27.08 -16.75 -2.56
CA LYS A 8 -27.28 -15.63 -3.49
C LYS A 8 -25.99 -15.41 -4.30
N HIS A 9 -26.08 -15.49 -5.62
CA HIS A 9 -24.98 -15.12 -6.49
C HIS A 9 -24.84 -13.58 -6.51
N PRO A 10 -23.61 -13.04 -6.34
CA PRO A 10 -23.41 -11.60 -6.48
C PRO A 10 -23.77 -11.17 -7.89
N LYS A 11 -24.44 -10.01 -8.01
CA LYS A 11 -24.74 -9.40 -9.30
C LYS A 11 -23.49 -8.66 -9.77
N PHE A 12 -22.90 -9.12 -10.86
CA PHE A 12 -21.81 -8.42 -11.53
C PHE A 12 -22.37 -7.65 -12.73
N ARG A 13 -22.03 -6.36 -12.79
CA ARG A 13 -22.33 -5.50 -13.93
C ARG A 13 -21.05 -4.83 -14.39
N PRO A 14 -20.42 -5.30 -15.47
CA PRO A 14 -19.24 -4.66 -16.03
C PRO A 14 -19.63 -3.32 -16.65
N ILE A 15 -18.87 -2.28 -16.32
CA ILE A 15 -19.00 -0.94 -16.90
C ILE A 15 -17.62 -0.54 -17.40
N LYS A 16 -17.54 -0.19 -18.69
CA LYS A 16 -16.31 0.37 -19.26
C LYS A 16 -16.26 1.85 -18.96
N ILE A 17 -15.21 2.29 -18.27
CA ILE A 17 -14.95 3.69 -17.97
C ILE A 17 -13.46 4.01 -18.12
N ASP A 18 -13.16 5.23 -18.52
CA ASP A 18 -11.80 5.76 -18.55
C ASP A 18 -11.60 6.68 -17.33
N LEU A 19 -10.71 6.30 -16.43
CA LEU A 19 -10.41 7.09 -15.23
C LEU A 19 -9.66 8.40 -15.52
N PHE A 20 -9.24 8.64 -16.76
CA PHE A 20 -8.81 9.98 -17.21
C PHE A 20 -9.99 10.93 -17.47
N ASP A 21 -11.19 10.40 -17.68
CA ASP A 21 -12.44 11.17 -17.78
C ASP A 21 -13.07 11.28 -16.40
N ILE A 22 -12.60 12.26 -15.63
CA ILE A 22 -13.05 12.49 -14.25
C ILE A 22 -14.55 12.84 -14.21
N GLU A 23 -15.06 13.58 -15.22
CA GLU A 23 -16.45 13.98 -15.27
C GLU A 23 -17.39 12.77 -15.42
N LYS A 24 -17.15 11.91 -16.41
CA LYS A 24 -17.93 10.68 -16.57
C LYS A 24 -17.79 9.72 -15.38
N THR A 25 -16.61 9.68 -14.77
CA THR A 25 -16.39 8.89 -13.55
C THR A 25 -17.24 9.43 -12.40
N THR A 26 -17.30 10.75 -12.26
CA THR A 26 -18.16 11.43 -11.27
C THR A 26 -19.63 11.12 -11.52
N GLU A 27 -20.13 11.26 -12.75
CA GLU A 27 -21.51 10.93 -13.12
C GLU A 27 -21.86 9.48 -12.79
N LEU A 28 -20.93 8.54 -13.07
CA LEU A 28 -21.10 7.14 -12.73
C LEU A 28 -21.23 6.94 -11.23
N ILE A 29 -20.37 7.58 -10.43
CA ILE A 29 -20.42 7.49 -8.95
C ILE A 29 -21.73 8.04 -8.42
N VAL A 30 -22.18 9.20 -8.91
CA VAL A 30 -23.46 9.81 -8.53
C VAL A 30 -24.64 8.89 -8.86
N LYS A 31 -24.62 8.27 -10.05
CA LYS A 31 -25.66 7.34 -10.51
C LYS A 31 -25.72 6.06 -9.68
N GLU A 32 -24.57 5.45 -9.42
CA GLU A 32 -24.50 4.13 -8.77
C GLU A 32 -24.55 4.21 -7.24
N ARG A 33 -24.20 5.35 -6.66
CA ARG A 33 -24.15 5.61 -5.21
C ARG A 33 -23.48 4.47 -4.43
N PRO A 34 -22.26 4.11 -4.76
CA PRO A 34 -21.58 2.97 -4.13
C PRO A 34 -21.33 3.23 -2.64
N VAL A 35 -21.45 2.18 -1.81
CA VAL A 35 -21.05 2.22 -0.40
C VAL A 35 -19.53 2.23 -0.27
N ALA A 36 -18.84 1.56 -1.19
CA ALA A 36 -17.39 1.51 -1.23
C ALA A 36 -16.87 1.51 -2.66
N ILE A 37 -15.70 2.08 -2.87
CA ILE A 37 -14.95 2.07 -4.12
C ILE A 37 -13.57 1.50 -3.84
N ILE A 38 -13.18 0.48 -4.60
CA ILE A 38 -11.87 -0.17 -4.49
C ILE A 38 -11.06 0.14 -5.74
N ASN A 39 -9.98 0.90 -5.58
CA ASN A 39 -9.04 1.13 -6.66
C ASN A 39 -8.07 -0.05 -6.79
N CYS A 40 -8.14 -0.76 -7.91
CA CYS A 40 -7.19 -1.80 -8.28
C CYS A 40 -6.44 -1.46 -9.59
N THR A 41 -6.40 -0.17 -9.96
CA THR A 41 -5.83 0.28 -11.22
C THR A 41 -4.43 0.84 -11.07
N VAL A 42 -3.60 0.61 -12.06
CA VAL A 42 -2.27 1.20 -12.21
C VAL A 42 -1.96 1.39 -13.69
N LEU A 43 -1.12 2.35 -14.05
CA LEU A 43 -0.69 2.55 -15.44
C LEU A 43 0.42 1.57 -15.84
N LEU A 44 1.27 1.17 -14.92
CA LEU A 44 2.34 0.20 -15.16
C LEU A 44 2.38 -0.83 -14.02
N THR A 45 2.27 -2.11 -14.39
CA THR A 45 2.26 -3.20 -13.42
C THR A 45 3.66 -3.78 -13.19
N TRP A 46 3.93 -4.22 -11.96
CA TRP A 46 5.16 -4.93 -11.60
C TRP A 46 5.40 -6.19 -12.43
N HIS A 47 4.35 -6.85 -12.91
CA HIS A 47 4.48 -8.03 -13.76
C HIS A 47 5.18 -7.74 -15.09
N LEU A 48 5.06 -6.53 -15.61
CA LEU A 48 5.78 -6.13 -16.82
C LEU A 48 7.24 -5.82 -16.51
N ILE A 49 7.51 -5.15 -15.41
CA ILE A 49 8.89 -4.80 -15.00
C ILE A 49 9.70 -6.08 -14.73
N ARG A 50 9.09 -7.07 -14.08
CA ARG A 50 9.72 -8.39 -13.79
C ARG A 50 10.03 -9.24 -15.03
N LYS A 51 9.53 -8.89 -16.21
CA LYS A 51 9.89 -9.56 -17.47
C LYS A 51 11.21 -9.12 -18.05
N LEU A 52 11.83 -8.09 -17.51
CA LEU A 52 13.18 -7.68 -17.90
C LEU A 52 14.21 -8.76 -17.53
N PRO A 53 15.36 -8.82 -18.23
CA PRO A 53 16.49 -9.64 -17.81
C PRO A 53 16.86 -9.43 -16.34
N GLU A 54 17.34 -10.47 -15.68
CA GLU A 54 17.51 -10.49 -14.22
C GLU A 54 18.45 -9.37 -13.73
N ASP A 55 19.57 -9.14 -14.40
CA ASP A 55 20.52 -8.08 -14.09
C ASP A 55 19.92 -6.68 -14.23
N LEU A 56 19.15 -6.46 -15.28
CA LEU A 56 18.45 -5.20 -15.53
C LEU A 56 17.30 -4.99 -14.55
N TYR A 57 16.54 -6.05 -14.27
CA TYR A 57 15.51 -6.02 -13.23
C TYR A 57 16.08 -5.69 -11.85
N ALA A 58 17.21 -6.33 -11.47
CA ALA A 58 17.89 -6.05 -10.21
C ALA A 58 18.34 -4.58 -10.12
N LYS A 59 18.91 -4.05 -11.21
CA LYS A 59 19.35 -2.65 -11.27
C LYS A 59 18.17 -1.68 -11.12
N ILE A 60 17.08 -1.86 -11.87
CA ILE A 60 15.88 -1.02 -11.77
C ILE A 60 15.22 -1.15 -10.38
N SER A 61 15.16 -2.37 -9.84
CA SER A 61 14.56 -2.61 -8.53
C SER A 61 15.34 -1.95 -7.40
N SER A 62 16.64 -1.69 -7.58
CA SER A 62 17.44 -0.94 -6.60
C SER A 62 17.06 0.54 -6.48
N ALA A 63 16.33 1.09 -7.47
CA ALA A 63 15.72 2.43 -7.38
C ALA A 63 14.52 2.48 -6.41
N ALA A 64 14.10 1.33 -5.89
CA ALA A 64 12.97 1.10 -5.01
C ALA A 64 11.59 1.31 -5.68
N LEU A 65 10.52 0.94 -4.95
CA LEU A 65 9.15 0.98 -5.50
C LEU A 65 8.64 2.40 -5.73
N GLY A 66 9.06 3.34 -4.86
CA GLY A 66 8.70 4.75 -4.97
C GLY A 66 9.11 5.39 -6.29
N ALA A 67 10.13 4.86 -6.96
CA ALA A 67 10.55 5.32 -8.29
C ALA A 67 9.42 5.31 -9.34
N TRP A 68 8.40 4.47 -9.14
CA TRP A 68 7.26 4.30 -10.04
C TRP A 68 6.01 5.05 -9.58
N LEU A 69 6.16 5.94 -8.62
CA LEU A 69 5.03 6.63 -7.97
C LEU A 69 4.10 7.36 -8.97
N PRO A 70 4.57 8.05 -10.03
CA PRO A 70 3.66 8.66 -11.00
C PRO A 70 2.69 7.65 -11.62
N CYS A 71 3.17 6.47 -12.03
CA CYS A 71 2.33 5.41 -12.62
C CYS A 71 1.35 4.77 -11.62
N GLN A 72 1.67 4.80 -10.34
CA GLN A 72 0.84 4.23 -9.28
C GLN A 72 -0.19 5.23 -8.74
N LEU A 73 0.12 6.53 -8.77
CA LEU A 73 -0.69 7.60 -8.20
C LEU A 73 -1.82 8.05 -9.13
N THR A 74 -1.53 8.23 -10.42
CA THR A 74 -2.38 8.99 -11.36
C THR A 74 -3.83 8.54 -11.39
N LEU A 75 -4.10 7.25 -11.61
CA LEU A 75 -5.49 6.77 -11.74
C LEU A 75 -6.23 6.78 -10.41
N GLY A 76 -5.52 6.45 -9.31
CA GLY A 76 -6.09 6.51 -7.95
C GLY A 76 -6.47 7.94 -7.55
N MET A 77 -5.64 8.92 -7.90
CA MET A 77 -5.89 10.33 -7.65
C MET A 77 -7.07 10.86 -8.47
N ASN A 78 -7.17 10.52 -9.76
CA ASN A 78 -8.31 10.88 -10.59
C ASN A 78 -9.62 10.30 -10.05
N LEU A 79 -9.60 9.05 -9.58
CA LEU A 79 -10.74 8.40 -8.94
C LEU A 79 -11.12 9.11 -7.64
N ALA A 80 -10.15 9.48 -6.80
CA ALA A 80 -10.38 10.25 -5.59
C ALA A 80 -10.99 11.63 -5.89
N GLN A 81 -10.53 12.29 -6.97
CA GLN A 81 -11.10 13.55 -7.43
C GLN A 81 -12.56 13.38 -7.89
N ALA A 82 -12.86 12.30 -8.61
CA ALA A 82 -14.23 12.00 -9.05
C ALA A 82 -15.15 11.70 -7.84
N ILE A 83 -14.65 11.00 -6.81
CA ILE A 83 -15.37 10.78 -5.56
C ILE A 83 -15.69 12.12 -4.91
N LYS A 84 -14.69 13.01 -4.75
CA LYS A 84 -14.88 14.35 -4.18
C LYS A 84 -15.91 15.16 -4.95
N ASN A 85 -15.83 15.17 -6.28
CA ASN A 85 -16.75 15.91 -7.17
C ASN A 85 -18.18 15.36 -7.09
N SER A 86 -18.37 14.08 -6.77
CA SER A 86 -19.69 13.47 -6.65
C SER A 86 -20.50 13.95 -5.44
N GLY A 87 -19.83 14.56 -4.46
CA GLY A 87 -20.44 14.94 -3.17
C GLY A 87 -20.85 13.76 -2.30
N LEU A 88 -20.49 12.52 -2.68
CA LEU A 88 -20.72 11.30 -1.90
C LEU A 88 -19.48 10.93 -1.09
N SER A 89 -19.69 10.13 -0.05
CA SER A 89 -18.63 9.69 0.86
C SER A 89 -18.55 8.15 0.94
N PRO A 90 -18.30 7.44 -0.17
CA PRO A 90 -18.04 6.02 -0.11
C PRO A 90 -16.73 5.72 0.61
N TYR A 91 -16.58 4.53 1.22
CA TYR A 91 -15.26 4.09 1.65
C TYR A 91 -14.35 3.97 0.43
N TYR A 92 -13.30 4.77 0.39
CA TYR A 92 -12.31 4.69 -0.67
C TYR A 92 -11.13 3.82 -0.23
N ILE A 93 -10.99 2.65 -0.85
CA ILE A 93 -9.95 1.66 -0.56
C ILE A 93 -8.94 1.67 -1.71
N ASN A 94 -7.69 2.01 -1.44
CA ASN A 94 -6.65 2.07 -2.45
C ASN A 94 -5.68 0.90 -2.33
N THR A 95 -5.51 0.13 -3.42
CA THR A 95 -4.57 -1.00 -3.46
C THR A 95 -3.24 -0.68 -4.16
N SER A 96 -3.13 0.52 -4.75
CA SER A 96 -1.98 0.93 -5.54
C SER A 96 -0.95 1.64 -4.68
N LEU A 97 0.08 0.92 -4.24
CA LEU A 97 1.23 1.43 -3.47
C LEU A 97 0.83 2.39 -2.33
N SER A 98 -0.17 1.99 -1.55
CA SER A 98 -0.90 2.85 -0.62
C SER A 98 -0.05 3.50 0.48
N CYS A 99 1.10 2.92 0.85
CA CYS A 99 2.02 3.56 1.80
C CYS A 99 2.60 4.89 1.29
N LEU A 100 2.64 5.10 -0.04
CA LEU A 100 3.21 6.27 -0.70
C LEU A 100 2.16 7.10 -1.44
N THR A 101 1.20 6.48 -2.13
CA THR A 101 0.17 7.21 -2.88
C THR A 101 -0.86 7.87 -1.97
N ASN A 102 -1.26 7.19 -0.87
CA ASN A 102 -2.23 7.74 0.06
C ASN A 102 -1.75 9.05 0.73
N PRO A 103 -0.50 9.17 1.22
CA PRO A 103 -0.04 10.44 1.79
C PRO A 103 0.00 11.58 0.77
N VAL A 104 0.36 11.35 -0.49
CA VAL A 104 0.25 12.38 -1.54
C VAL A 104 -1.20 12.84 -1.69
N MET A 105 -2.13 11.91 -1.83
CA MET A 105 -3.56 12.22 -1.91
C MET A 105 -4.08 12.89 -0.63
N GLY A 106 -3.59 12.48 0.53
CA GLY A 106 -3.93 13.07 1.83
C GLY A 106 -3.58 14.56 1.90
N LYS A 107 -2.35 14.93 1.48
CA LYS A 107 -1.87 16.32 1.49
C LYS A 107 -2.71 17.26 0.60
N ILE A 108 -3.36 16.74 -0.44
CA ILE A 108 -4.20 17.54 -1.36
C ILE A 108 -5.71 17.38 -1.10
N GLY A 109 -6.10 16.81 0.03
CA GLY A 109 -7.50 16.65 0.44
C GLY A 109 -8.28 15.61 -0.37
N LEU A 110 -7.60 14.57 -0.82
CA LEU A 110 -8.14 13.41 -1.56
C LEU A 110 -7.83 12.08 -0.85
N ALA A 111 -7.70 12.11 0.47
CA ALA A 111 -7.31 10.94 1.26
C ALA A 111 -8.21 9.73 1.04
N PRO A 112 -7.66 8.54 0.71
CA PRO A 112 -8.40 7.29 0.82
C PRO A 112 -8.73 6.96 2.29
N THR A 113 -9.83 6.23 2.51
CA THR A 113 -10.18 5.72 3.85
C THR A 113 -9.08 4.80 4.37
N ILE A 114 -8.63 3.87 3.53
CA ILE A 114 -7.55 2.93 3.84
C ILE A 114 -6.78 2.52 2.57
N GLY A 115 -5.59 2.01 2.77
CA GLY A 115 -4.90 1.17 1.80
C GLY A 115 -5.09 -0.32 2.07
N ILE A 116 -4.51 -1.16 1.21
CA ILE A 116 -4.53 -2.62 1.33
C ILE A 116 -3.14 -3.19 1.16
N GLY A 117 -2.94 -4.36 1.77
CA GLY A 117 -1.66 -5.05 1.71
C GLY A 117 -0.68 -4.57 2.77
N ASN A 118 0.62 -4.71 2.51
CA ASN A 118 1.68 -4.18 3.35
C ASN A 118 1.54 -4.59 4.83
N VAL A 119 1.41 -3.64 5.75
CA VAL A 119 1.27 -3.91 7.19
C VAL A 119 0.11 -4.84 7.52
N ASP A 120 -1.01 -4.79 6.77
CA ASP A 120 -2.17 -5.68 6.97
C ASP A 120 -1.87 -7.15 6.57
N LEU A 121 -0.76 -7.38 5.89
CA LEU A 121 -0.24 -8.71 5.58
C LEU A 121 0.92 -9.08 6.52
N VAL A 122 1.76 -8.12 6.87
CA VAL A 122 2.86 -8.36 7.82
C VAL A 122 2.33 -8.74 9.19
N ALA A 123 1.31 -8.04 9.70
CA ALA A 123 0.76 -8.29 11.03
C ALA A 123 0.25 -9.73 11.23
N PRO A 124 -0.60 -10.31 10.38
CA PRO A 124 -1.02 -11.70 10.55
C PRO A 124 0.10 -12.71 10.33
N ALA A 125 1.13 -12.38 9.54
CA ALA A 125 2.33 -13.20 9.43
C ALA A 125 3.12 -13.22 10.74
N VAL A 126 3.31 -12.07 11.36
CA VAL A 126 3.96 -11.94 12.68
C VAL A 126 3.20 -12.74 13.74
N ILE A 127 1.89 -12.59 13.82
CA ILE A 127 1.04 -13.37 14.73
C ILE A 127 1.21 -14.88 14.49
N THR A 128 1.23 -15.30 13.22
CA THR A 128 1.40 -16.72 12.88
C THR A 128 2.79 -17.22 13.25
N TYR A 129 3.82 -16.43 12.99
CA TYR A 129 5.20 -16.78 13.35
C TYR A 129 5.35 -16.94 14.88
N ILE A 130 4.83 -15.99 15.66
CA ILE A 130 4.88 -16.04 17.13
C ILE A 130 4.10 -17.28 17.65
N ALA A 131 2.93 -17.56 17.08
CA ALA A 131 2.14 -18.74 17.44
C ALA A 131 2.93 -20.04 17.22
N GLN A 132 3.66 -20.15 16.10
CA GLN A 132 4.52 -21.31 15.81
C GLN A 132 5.70 -21.43 16.78
N GLN A 133 6.32 -20.30 17.16
CA GLN A 133 7.46 -20.30 18.09
C GLN A 133 7.07 -20.64 19.52
N THR A 134 5.86 -20.25 19.94
CA THR A 134 5.42 -20.34 21.33
C THR A 134 4.45 -21.49 21.61
N GLY A 135 3.88 -22.09 20.55
CA GLY A 135 2.81 -23.07 20.68
C GLY A 135 1.46 -22.47 21.13
N ARG A 136 1.38 -21.13 21.24
CA ARG A 136 0.15 -20.44 21.65
C ARG A 136 -0.83 -20.31 20.48
N PRO A 137 -2.13 -20.31 20.73
CA PRO A 137 -3.13 -20.08 19.68
C PRO A 137 -3.02 -18.64 19.17
N ARG A 138 -3.25 -18.44 17.85
CA ARG A 138 -3.21 -17.08 17.25
C ARG A 138 -4.16 -16.09 17.90
N SER A 139 -5.29 -16.57 18.44
CA SER A 139 -6.29 -15.76 19.13
C SER A 139 -5.84 -15.17 20.46
N SER A 140 -4.78 -15.70 21.07
CA SER A 140 -4.20 -15.16 22.30
C SER A 140 -3.07 -14.15 22.04
N ILE A 141 -2.71 -13.92 20.77
CA ILE A 141 -1.61 -13.04 20.39
C ILE A 141 -2.18 -11.76 19.80
N GLU A 142 -1.87 -10.64 20.42
CA GLU A 142 -2.16 -9.28 19.92
C GLU A 142 -0.84 -8.58 19.61
N ILE A 143 -0.81 -7.79 18.54
CA ILE A 143 0.33 -6.96 18.22
C ILE A 143 -0.10 -5.53 17.86
N PHE A 144 0.78 -4.58 18.15
CA PHE A 144 0.73 -3.23 17.60
C PHE A 144 1.96 -3.05 16.73
N LEU A 145 1.75 -2.91 15.42
CA LEU A 145 2.82 -2.80 14.43
C LEU A 145 2.66 -1.51 13.64
N VAL A 146 3.67 -0.66 13.71
CA VAL A 146 3.86 0.48 12.79
C VAL A 146 5.01 0.13 11.87
N CYS A 147 4.76 0.03 10.57
CA CYS A 147 5.81 -0.25 9.60
C CYS A 147 5.42 0.12 8.17
N HIS A 148 6.43 0.44 7.38
CA HIS A 148 6.30 0.69 5.94
C HIS A 148 6.28 -0.62 5.15
N HIS A 149 5.77 -0.61 3.90
CA HIS A 149 5.74 -1.80 3.04
C HIS A 149 7.14 -2.34 2.72
N GLN A 150 8.18 -1.57 2.95
CA GLN A 150 9.55 -2.01 2.82
C GLN A 150 9.85 -3.26 3.66
N HIS A 151 9.25 -3.39 4.84
CA HIS A 151 9.36 -4.60 5.67
C HIS A 151 8.64 -5.82 5.08
N TRP A 152 7.80 -5.61 4.08
CA TRP A 152 7.14 -6.66 3.33
C TRP A 152 7.91 -7.09 2.08
N VAL A 153 8.35 -6.13 1.27
CA VAL A 153 8.91 -6.38 -0.07
C VAL A 153 10.34 -6.90 0.01
N TYR A 154 11.21 -6.19 0.69
CA TYR A 154 12.64 -6.48 0.66
C TYR A 154 13.06 -7.82 1.27
N PRO A 155 12.46 -8.30 2.39
CA PRO A 155 12.81 -9.62 2.91
C PRO A 155 12.50 -10.75 1.94
N ARG A 156 11.59 -10.52 0.98
CA ARG A 156 11.12 -11.54 0.05
C ARG A 156 11.82 -11.53 -1.31
N GLU A 157 12.30 -10.38 -1.78
CA GLU A 157 12.71 -10.22 -3.18
C GLU A 157 14.20 -9.90 -3.37
N ALA A 158 14.73 -8.94 -2.66
CA ALA A 158 16.07 -8.40 -2.95
C ALA A 158 17.02 -8.43 -1.76
N GLY A 159 16.67 -9.15 -0.73
CA GLY A 159 17.39 -9.03 0.53
C GLY A 159 16.92 -7.82 1.34
N TYR A 160 17.02 -7.97 2.62
CA TYR A 160 16.66 -6.97 3.62
C TYR A 160 17.57 -5.74 3.48
N LYS A 161 16.96 -4.55 3.33
CA LYS A 161 17.68 -3.28 3.54
C LYS A 161 17.69 -3.00 5.05
N PRO A 162 18.81 -3.21 5.74
CA PRO A 162 18.86 -2.94 7.17
C PRO A 162 18.68 -1.44 7.41
N GLY A 163 17.93 -1.08 8.45
CA GLY A 163 17.82 0.30 8.90
C GLY A 163 16.44 0.95 8.76
N ALA A 164 15.46 0.30 8.10
CA ALA A 164 14.10 0.81 8.12
C ALA A 164 13.55 0.76 9.56
N PRO A 165 13.15 1.89 10.14
CA PRO A 165 12.57 1.90 11.47
C PRO A 165 11.16 1.28 11.46
N PHE A 166 10.79 0.67 12.58
CA PHE A 166 9.45 0.16 12.84
C PHE A 166 9.20 0.12 14.35
N PHE A 167 7.94 0.04 14.74
CA PHE A 167 7.52 -0.24 16.10
C PHE A 167 6.76 -1.55 16.13
N LEU A 168 7.10 -2.44 17.06
CA LEU A 168 6.38 -3.69 17.28
C LEU A 168 6.23 -3.94 18.80
N LYS A 169 4.99 -3.99 19.27
CA LYS A 169 4.63 -4.46 20.60
C LYS A 169 3.88 -5.78 20.48
N ILE A 170 4.26 -6.75 21.30
CA ILE A 170 3.72 -8.11 21.31
C ILE A 170 3.10 -8.40 22.67
N LEU A 171 1.83 -8.86 22.62
CA LEU A 171 1.13 -9.33 23.82
C LEU A 171 0.69 -10.79 23.58
N ILE A 172 0.82 -11.62 24.61
CA ILE A 172 0.29 -12.99 24.66
C ILE A 172 -0.59 -13.11 25.90
N ASP A 173 -1.84 -13.53 25.72
CA ASP A 173 -2.85 -13.60 26.80
C ASP A 173 -3.01 -12.27 27.57
N GLY A 174 -2.82 -11.13 26.88
CA GLY A 174 -2.90 -9.78 27.43
C GLY A 174 -1.61 -9.27 28.10
N GLU A 175 -0.62 -10.12 28.31
CA GLU A 175 0.67 -9.74 28.92
C GLU A 175 1.68 -9.29 27.84
N VAL A 176 2.40 -8.19 28.11
CA VAL A 176 3.44 -7.68 27.22
C VAL A 176 4.66 -8.59 27.29
N VAL A 177 5.05 -9.14 26.13
CA VAL A 177 6.17 -10.09 26.02
C VAL A 177 7.19 -9.69 24.95
N THR A 178 7.17 -8.45 24.50
CA THR A 178 8.02 -7.95 23.41
C THR A 178 9.50 -8.26 23.64
N ASP A 179 9.98 -8.10 24.85
CA ASP A 179 11.39 -8.30 25.23
C ASP A 179 11.86 -9.76 25.13
N GLN A 180 10.92 -10.70 25.00
CA GLN A 180 11.23 -12.12 24.82
C GLN A 180 11.59 -12.45 23.36
N PHE A 181 11.47 -11.47 22.44
CA PHE A 181 11.66 -11.67 21.02
C PHE A 181 12.68 -10.71 20.42
N ASP A 182 13.51 -11.19 19.51
CA ASP A 182 14.21 -10.34 18.57
C ASP A 182 13.21 -9.84 17.51
N THR A 183 12.68 -8.65 17.71
CA THR A 183 11.62 -8.07 16.88
C THR A 183 12.03 -7.91 15.41
N LYS A 184 13.32 -7.65 15.12
CA LYS A 184 13.84 -7.58 13.74
C LYS A 184 13.80 -8.94 13.08
N LYS A 185 14.23 -9.97 13.79
CA LYS A 185 14.17 -11.36 13.32
C LYS A 185 12.73 -11.82 13.10
N VAL A 186 11.82 -11.49 14.03
CA VAL A 186 10.39 -11.79 13.92
C VAL A 186 9.81 -11.21 12.63
N LEU A 187 10.01 -9.91 12.36
CA LEU A 187 9.53 -9.28 11.12
C LEU A 187 10.12 -9.94 9.87
N TYR A 188 11.42 -10.17 9.86
CA TYR A 188 12.13 -10.73 8.70
C TYR A 188 11.66 -12.16 8.39
N ASP A 189 11.51 -13.01 9.40
CA ASP A 189 11.14 -14.41 9.20
C ASP A 189 9.63 -14.59 8.98
N ALA A 190 8.80 -13.78 9.63
CA ALA A 190 7.35 -13.88 9.49
C ALA A 190 6.87 -13.69 8.05
N VAL A 191 7.40 -12.72 7.32
CA VAL A 191 6.96 -12.44 5.94
C VAL A 191 7.33 -13.56 4.96
N LYS A 192 8.29 -14.42 5.30
CA LYS A 192 8.67 -15.60 4.52
C LYS A 192 7.62 -16.72 4.56
N LEU A 193 6.66 -16.66 5.48
CA LEU A 193 5.55 -17.62 5.57
C LEU A 193 4.59 -17.54 4.38
N TYR A 194 4.59 -16.44 3.64
CA TYR A 194 3.74 -16.27 2.48
C TYR A 194 4.33 -16.92 1.22
N PRO A 195 3.49 -17.51 0.38
CA PRO A 195 3.94 -18.07 -0.89
C PRO A 195 4.49 -16.97 -1.81
N PRO A 196 5.50 -17.26 -2.61
CA PRO A 196 5.99 -16.33 -3.62
C PRO A 196 5.04 -16.21 -4.82
N GLY A 197 5.19 -15.13 -5.60
CA GLY A 197 4.56 -14.98 -6.90
C GLY A 197 3.07 -14.60 -6.85
N ILE A 198 2.33 -15.00 -7.87
CA ILE A 198 0.94 -14.58 -8.12
C ILE A 198 -0.05 -15.08 -7.08
N ALA A 199 0.25 -16.17 -6.37
CA ALA A 199 -0.57 -16.70 -5.28
C ALA A 199 -0.81 -15.66 -4.17
N PHE A 200 0.07 -14.69 -4.06
CA PHE A 200 -0.03 -13.56 -3.16
C PHE A 200 -1.24 -12.64 -3.45
N THR A 201 -1.72 -12.56 -4.68
CA THR A 201 -2.88 -11.74 -5.06
C THR A 201 -4.15 -12.14 -4.30
N THR A 202 -4.32 -13.44 -4.03
CA THR A 202 -5.47 -13.94 -3.26
C THR A 202 -5.43 -13.49 -1.80
N VAL A 203 -4.24 -13.35 -1.23
CA VAL A 203 -4.07 -12.87 0.15
C VAL A 203 -4.44 -11.39 0.23
N SER A 204 -4.00 -10.57 -0.74
CA SER A 204 -4.39 -9.16 -0.82
C SER A 204 -5.90 -8.99 -1.01
N ALA A 205 -6.54 -9.82 -1.84
CA ALA A 205 -7.99 -9.81 -2.01
C ALA A 205 -8.72 -10.18 -0.71
N SER A 206 -8.21 -11.16 0.06
CA SER A 206 -8.76 -11.53 1.36
C SER A 206 -8.67 -10.38 2.38
N SER A 207 -7.53 -9.67 2.42
CA SER A 207 -7.35 -8.46 3.23
C SER A 207 -8.38 -7.39 2.86
N THR A 208 -8.56 -7.13 1.56
CA THR A 208 -9.56 -6.17 1.07
C THR A 208 -10.97 -6.51 1.55
N LEU A 209 -11.38 -7.78 1.39
CA LEU A 209 -12.72 -8.24 1.80
C LEU A 209 -12.91 -8.17 3.32
N LYS A 210 -11.90 -8.53 4.10
CA LYS A 210 -11.92 -8.42 5.56
C LYS A 210 -12.16 -6.97 5.99
N ASN A 211 -11.38 -6.04 5.45
CA ASN A 211 -11.45 -4.63 5.82
C ASN A 211 -12.75 -3.97 5.36
N LEU A 212 -13.16 -4.23 4.12
CA LEU A 212 -14.45 -3.75 3.61
C LEU A 212 -15.63 -4.23 4.46
N LYS A 213 -15.65 -5.54 4.77
CA LYS A 213 -16.69 -6.12 5.61
C LYS A 213 -16.71 -5.50 7.00
N ALA A 214 -15.55 -5.23 7.58
CA ALA A 214 -15.45 -4.61 8.90
C ALA A 214 -16.08 -3.21 8.94
N MET A 215 -15.88 -2.40 7.91
CA MET A 215 -16.46 -1.06 7.80
C MET A 215 -17.97 -1.11 7.46
N VAL A 216 -18.35 -1.88 6.44
CA VAL A 216 -19.75 -1.94 5.97
C VAL A 216 -20.69 -2.56 7.02
N LEU A 217 -20.21 -3.49 7.85
CA LEU A 217 -20.98 -4.16 8.89
C LEU A 217 -20.71 -3.61 10.30
N ASP A 218 -20.02 -2.50 10.42
CA ASP A 218 -19.69 -1.84 11.69
C ASP A 218 -19.12 -2.78 12.76
N GLN A 219 -18.09 -3.55 12.38
CA GLN A 219 -17.58 -4.61 13.27
C GLN A 219 -16.64 -4.10 14.37
N GLY A 220 -16.17 -2.85 14.31
CA GLY A 220 -15.17 -2.33 15.25
C GLY A 220 -13.85 -3.15 15.22
N LEU A 221 -13.51 -3.72 14.07
CA LEU A 221 -12.41 -4.67 13.93
C LEU A 221 -11.05 -4.01 14.19
N ARG A 222 -10.31 -4.49 15.19
CA ARG A 222 -8.90 -4.15 15.36
C ARG A 222 -8.05 -4.94 14.36
N THR A 223 -7.29 -4.24 13.55
CA THR A 223 -6.42 -4.79 12.51
C THR A 223 -5.30 -3.80 12.18
N HIS A 224 -4.67 -3.95 11.03
CA HIS A 224 -3.67 -3.02 10.52
C HIS A 224 -4.07 -2.56 9.13
N SER A 225 -3.68 -1.32 8.76
CA SER A 225 -3.90 -0.81 7.41
C SER A 225 -2.78 0.12 6.98
N PRO A 226 -2.32 0.04 5.73
CA PRO A 226 -1.43 1.05 5.17
C PRO A 226 -2.21 2.29 4.76
N GLY A 227 -1.61 3.47 4.96
CA GLY A 227 -2.13 4.75 4.50
C GLY A 227 -3.53 5.13 5.00
N PRO A 228 -3.94 4.80 6.26
CA PRO A 228 -5.26 5.18 6.75
C PRO A 228 -5.42 6.69 6.74
N ASN A 229 -6.53 7.19 6.18
CA ASN A 229 -6.85 8.62 6.11
C ASN A 229 -5.74 9.48 5.50
N GLY A 230 -4.93 8.91 4.58
CA GLY A 230 -3.83 9.62 3.92
C GLY A 230 -2.53 9.68 4.73
N LEU A 231 -2.37 8.91 5.79
CA LEU A 231 -1.11 8.82 6.54
C LEU A 231 -0.04 8.03 5.75
N PRO A 232 1.26 8.32 5.93
CA PRO A 232 2.35 7.56 5.32
C PRO A 232 2.54 6.19 6.01
N GLY A 233 2.89 5.15 5.25
CA GLY A 233 3.20 3.83 5.82
C GLY A 233 1.99 3.10 6.39
N GLY A 234 2.19 2.29 7.44
CA GLY A 234 1.15 1.42 8.00
C GLY A 234 1.02 1.49 9.52
N TYR A 235 -0.22 1.26 10.00
CA TYR A 235 -0.61 1.47 11.41
C TYR A 235 -1.57 0.39 11.90
N PRO A 236 -1.61 0.13 13.22
CA PRO A 236 -2.74 -0.53 13.83
C PRO A 236 -3.97 0.39 13.77
N VAL A 237 -5.10 -0.18 13.35
CA VAL A 237 -6.37 0.56 13.17
C VAL A 237 -7.55 -0.18 13.76
N ARG A 238 -8.60 0.57 14.10
CA ARG A 238 -9.95 0.08 14.31
C ARG A 238 -10.81 0.46 13.11
N LEU A 239 -11.44 -0.52 12.48
CA LEU A 239 -12.33 -0.34 11.33
C LEU A 239 -13.79 -0.48 11.78
N SER A 240 -14.58 0.55 11.51
CA SER A 240 -16.00 0.65 11.84
C SER A 240 -16.77 1.36 10.74
N ALA A 241 -18.05 1.62 10.93
CA ALA A 241 -18.85 2.43 10.03
C ALA A 241 -18.30 3.86 9.83
N GLU A 242 -17.55 4.37 10.81
CA GLU A 242 -16.88 5.68 10.75
C GLU A 242 -15.60 5.66 9.89
N GLY A 243 -15.21 4.49 9.36
CA GLY A 243 -13.98 4.31 8.58
C GLY A 243 -12.84 3.74 9.40
N ALA A 244 -11.66 4.34 9.32
CA ALA A 244 -10.45 3.89 9.98
C ALA A 244 -10.00 4.86 11.08
N GLU A 245 -9.85 4.35 12.29
CA GLU A 245 -9.25 5.05 13.42
C GLU A 245 -7.89 4.42 13.72
N VAL A 246 -6.83 5.22 13.79
CA VAL A 246 -5.51 4.73 14.23
C VAL A 246 -5.53 4.51 15.74
N VAL A 247 -5.14 3.31 16.19
CA VAL A 247 -5.16 2.90 17.60
C VAL A 247 -3.75 2.48 18.05
N LEU A 248 -2.96 3.46 18.48
CA LEU A 248 -1.59 3.24 18.95
C LEU A 248 -1.58 2.89 20.45
N PRO A 249 -0.62 2.08 20.88
CA PRO A 249 -0.37 1.89 22.31
C PRO A 249 0.35 3.13 22.91
N PRO A 250 0.33 3.33 24.23
CA PRO A 250 0.83 4.55 24.86
C PRO A 250 2.35 4.79 24.69
N GLU A 251 3.10 3.77 24.27
CA GLU A 251 4.55 3.83 24.08
C GLU A 251 4.98 4.53 22.79
N ILE A 252 4.05 4.88 21.91
CA ILE A 252 4.34 5.59 20.66
C ILE A 252 3.23 6.58 20.32
N SER A 253 3.58 7.82 20.07
CA SER A 253 2.66 8.86 19.60
C SER A 253 2.40 8.73 18.09
N LEU A 254 1.35 9.39 17.60
CA LEU A 254 1.06 9.42 16.17
C LEU A 254 2.19 10.12 15.38
N ASP A 255 2.74 11.20 15.91
CA ASP A 255 3.82 11.93 15.26
C ASP A 255 5.10 11.08 15.14
N GLU A 256 5.46 10.32 16.17
CA GLU A 256 6.59 9.38 16.11
C GLU A 256 6.34 8.27 15.08
N ALA A 257 5.11 7.75 15.01
CA ALA A 257 4.73 6.73 14.04
C ALA A 257 4.77 7.26 12.59
N ILE A 258 4.36 8.52 12.36
CA ILE A 258 4.48 9.21 11.08
C ILE A 258 5.95 9.36 10.69
N GLN A 259 6.79 9.93 11.56
CA GLN A 259 8.22 10.12 11.32
C GLN A 259 8.94 8.80 11.00
N MET A 260 8.58 7.73 11.70
CA MET A 260 9.10 6.38 11.46
C MET A 260 8.75 5.87 10.06
N ASN A 261 7.51 6.05 9.62
CA ASN A 261 7.07 5.64 8.30
C ASN A 261 7.67 6.51 7.18
N GLU A 262 7.84 7.82 7.40
CA GLU A 262 8.53 8.72 6.47
C GLU A 262 10.01 8.36 6.33
N ALA A 263 10.71 8.10 7.44
CA ALA A 263 12.09 7.63 7.42
C ALA A 263 12.25 6.30 6.65
N SER A 264 11.26 5.41 6.76
CA SER A 264 11.20 4.19 5.94
C SER A 264 10.91 4.49 4.47
N GLY A 265 10.13 5.52 4.17
CA GLY A 265 9.84 6.00 2.81
C GLY A 265 11.09 6.45 2.05
N ARG A 266 12.08 7.04 2.74
CA ARG A 266 13.38 7.40 2.13
C ARG A 266 14.12 6.19 1.59
N LEU A 267 14.08 5.07 2.31
CA LEU A 267 14.65 3.82 1.84
C LEU A 267 13.83 3.19 0.70
N ASP A 268 12.60 3.64 0.51
CA ASP A 268 11.73 3.24 -0.60
C ASP A 268 11.76 4.23 -1.79
N GLY A 269 12.71 5.14 -1.80
CA GLY A 269 12.97 6.03 -2.92
C GLY A 269 12.31 7.41 -2.84
N ILE A 270 11.58 7.70 -1.78
CA ILE A 270 10.93 9.00 -1.57
C ILE A 270 11.63 9.73 -0.43
N GLU A 271 12.34 10.81 -0.76
CA GLU A 271 13.01 11.66 0.24
C GLU A 271 11.98 12.39 1.11
N GLU A 272 10.94 12.95 0.47
CA GLU A 272 9.93 13.75 1.14
C GLU A 272 8.63 13.82 0.33
N ILE A 273 7.50 13.89 1.01
CA ILE A 273 6.21 14.35 0.48
C ILE A 273 5.85 15.64 1.22
N LYS A 274 5.94 16.76 0.52
CA LYS A 274 5.70 18.10 1.09
C LYS A 274 4.23 18.34 1.43
N ASP A 275 3.94 19.41 2.16
CA ASP A 275 2.57 19.74 2.59
C ASP A 275 1.62 20.07 1.43
N ASP A 276 2.15 20.51 0.28
CA ASP A 276 1.39 20.69 -0.95
C ASP A 276 1.24 19.42 -1.80
N GLY A 277 1.72 18.29 -1.30
CA GLY A 277 1.73 17.00 -2.00
C GLY A 277 2.88 16.81 -2.97
N THR A 278 3.80 17.80 -3.11
CA THR A 278 5.00 17.66 -3.93
C THR A 278 5.83 16.48 -3.45
N VAL A 279 6.12 15.55 -4.35
CA VAL A 279 6.98 14.40 -4.11
C VAL A 279 8.41 14.73 -4.48
N VAL A 280 9.35 14.45 -3.58
CA VAL A 280 10.79 14.56 -3.82
C VAL A 280 11.38 13.15 -3.81
N PHE A 281 12.02 12.73 -4.88
CA PHE A 281 12.70 11.45 -4.95
C PHE A 281 14.04 11.48 -4.21
N ALA A 282 14.41 10.36 -3.61
CA ALA A 282 15.75 10.18 -3.08
C ALA A 282 16.80 10.23 -4.21
N GLU A 283 17.98 10.80 -3.95
CA GLU A 283 19.00 11.00 -4.99
C GLU A 283 19.40 9.68 -5.68
N TYR A 284 19.55 8.59 -4.92
CA TYR A 284 19.85 7.28 -5.51
C TYR A 284 18.75 6.78 -6.47
N THR A 285 17.47 7.07 -6.17
CA THR A 285 16.33 6.72 -7.03
C THR A 285 16.39 7.48 -8.34
N TYR A 286 16.63 8.79 -8.26
CA TYR A 286 16.79 9.64 -9.44
C TYR A 286 17.95 9.16 -10.33
N GLU A 287 19.12 8.94 -9.76
CA GLU A 287 20.31 8.53 -10.53
C GLU A 287 20.09 7.16 -11.21
N ILE A 288 19.54 6.18 -10.51
CA ILE A 288 19.27 4.85 -11.09
C ILE A 288 18.23 4.94 -12.22
N MET A 289 17.14 5.69 -12.01
CA MET A 289 16.09 5.84 -13.02
C MET A 289 16.61 6.59 -14.27
N LYS A 290 17.40 7.62 -14.07
CA LYS A 290 18.06 8.36 -15.15
C LYS A 290 19.01 7.45 -15.94
N GLU A 291 19.91 6.75 -15.27
CA GLU A 291 20.92 5.91 -15.91
C GLU A 291 20.30 4.70 -16.63
N THR A 292 19.31 4.06 -15.99
CA THR A 292 18.78 2.77 -16.45
C THR A 292 17.61 2.93 -17.41
N LEU A 293 16.72 3.89 -17.13
CA LEU A 293 15.48 4.11 -17.86
C LEU A 293 15.52 5.34 -18.77
N GLY A 294 16.42 6.29 -18.50
CA GLY A 294 16.44 7.61 -19.15
C GLY A 294 15.30 8.51 -18.65
N PHE A 295 14.76 8.24 -17.46
CA PHE A 295 13.71 9.03 -16.82
C PHE A 295 14.34 9.99 -15.82
N GLU A 296 14.21 11.31 -16.11
CA GLU A 296 14.86 12.37 -15.33
C GLU A 296 13.82 13.20 -14.56
N CYS A 297 13.48 12.77 -13.36
CA CYS A 297 12.57 13.47 -12.47
C CYS A 297 13.11 13.46 -11.03
N LYS A 298 13.48 14.63 -10.48
CA LYS A 298 13.91 14.77 -9.08
C LYS A 298 12.75 15.03 -8.13
N SER A 299 11.72 15.72 -8.61
CA SER A 299 10.52 16.02 -7.84
C SER A 299 9.36 16.32 -8.78
N PHE A 300 8.14 16.15 -8.30
CA PHE A 300 6.95 16.51 -9.07
C PHE A 300 5.79 16.91 -8.15
N LYS A 301 4.92 17.74 -8.66
CA LYS A 301 3.64 18.09 -8.03
C LYS A 301 2.55 17.09 -8.44
N PRO A 302 1.51 16.88 -7.61
CA PRO A 302 0.43 15.94 -7.93
C PRO A 302 -0.20 16.14 -9.31
N GLU A 303 -0.38 17.38 -9.75
CA GLU A 303 -0.91 17.73 -11.07
C GLU A 303 -0.04 17.30 -12.25
N GLU A 304 1.26 17.14 -12.03
CA GLU A 304 2.23 16.68 -13.05
C GLU A 304 2.28 15.14 -13.16
N ALA A 305 1.66 14.42 -12.21
CA ALA A 305 1.76 12.96 -12.11
C ALA A 305 1.34 12.24 -13.39
N LYS A 306 0.31 12.73 -14.10
CA LYS A 306 -0.18 12.14 -15.35
C LYS A 306 0.88 12.19 -16.45
N ASP A 307 1.45 13.36 -16.70
CA ASP A 307 2.41 13.55 -17.80
C ASP A 307 3.70 12.78 -17.53
N LEU A 308 4.17 12.80 -16.27
CA LEU A 308 5.32 12.02 -15.84
C LEU A 308 5.07 10.51 -15.88
N ALA A 309 3.86 10.05 -15.58
CA ALA A 309 3.52 8.64 -15.74
C ALA A 309 3.60 8.20 -17.21
N PHE A 310 3.11 9.01 -18.13
CA PHE A 310 3.23 8.71 -19.57
C PHE A 310 4.68 8.75 -20.05
N GLU A 311 5.48 9.71 -19.62
CA GLU A 311 6.91 9.77 -19.89
C GLU A 311 7.61 8.51 -19.36
N GLN A 312 7.37 8.15 -18.12
CA GLN A 312 7.94 6.96 -17.48
C GLN A 312 7.57 5.67 -18.22
N MET A 313 6.30 5.54 -18.63
CA MET A 313 5.83 4.43 -19.46
C MET A 313 6.52 4.40 -20.84
N ALA A 314 6.72 5.54 -21.46
CA ALA A 314 7.42 5.65 -22.75
C ALA A 314 8.88 5.22 -22.63
N CYS A 315 9.57 5.69 -21.58
CA CYS A 315 10.94 5.27 -21.26
C CYS A 315 11.01 3.75 -21.00
N PHE A 316 10.08 3.22 -20.21
CA PHE A 316 10.00 1.78 -19.96
C PHE A 316 9.74 0.99 -21.24
N LYS A 317 8.80 1.42 -22.07
CA LYS A 317 8.49 0.77 -23.35
C LYS A 317 9.70 0.73 -24.27
N LYS A 318 10.43 1.84 -24.40
CA LYS A 318 11.67 1.92 -25.19
C LYS A 318 12.73 0.94 -24.69
N LEU A 319 12.86 0.76 -23.39
CA LEU A 319 13.75 -0.22 -22.79
C LEU A 319 13.23 -1.64 -23.04
N ALA A 320 11.97 -1.90 -22.73
CA ALA A 320 11.36 -3.22 -22.77
C ALA A 320 11.33 -3.83 -24.17
N THR A 321 11.16 -3.02 -25.24
CA THR A 321 11.17 -3.51 -26.63
C THR A 321 12.50 -4.16 -27.04
N LYS A 322 13.58 -3.96 -26.30
CA LYS A 322 14.86 -4.61 -26.55
C LYS A 322 14.93 -6.03 -25.99
N TYR A 323 14.02 -6.38 -25.06
CA TYR A 323 14.13 -7.59 -24.23
C TYR A 323 12.83 -8.39 -24.10
N ILE A 324 11.67 -7.77 -24.32
CA ILE A 324 10.35 -8.40 -24.16
C ILE A 324 9.66 -8.42 -25.53
N HIS A 325 9.47 -9.64 -26.06
CA HIS A 325 8.80 -9.91 -27.34
C HIS A 325 7.37 -10.34 -27.15
#